data_df4867501a6a161d25f4f9f9a99243a5
#
_entry.id   df4867501a6a161d25f4f9f9a99243a5
#
_cell.length_a   1.000
_cell.length_b   1.000
_cell.length_c   1.000
_cell.angle_alpha   90.00
_cell.angle_beta   90.00
_cell.angle_gamma   90.00
#
_symmetry.space_group_name_H-M   'P 1'
#
loop_
_entity.id
_entity.type
_entity.pdbx_description
1 polymer ?
#
loop_
_entity_poly.entity_id
_entity_poly.type
_entity_poly.pdbx_seq_one_letter_code
_entity_poly.pdbx_strand_id
1 'polypeptide(L)'
;LAPDSLSAERLAMKKSLSLDSLNNATALAEDTNYVEEFVPVTSFIHTFKVERSRHRFQSYSEPEGMYENTYFNKNGSVSRDSTTAFNIKNIFGIALLEGFNKYAKAGLTAYISHKFSRYDLMNADSMTVDRFTEQEIFVGGELAKRQGKVLHYSIDGEIGIMDKALGQFRVHGNMDLNFRLGKDTVNLIARGFVTNTLPSFYMRHYHSNHFFWDNDNMEKEFRTRVEGELNIDRWGTNLRAGVENVKNYTYFNQKAVPEQYSGNIQILSATLKQNFRAGIFHLDNEVTWQKSSNETILPLPQLSLYSNLYILTKLAKKVLTVQLGADVRYFTKYNAPAYTPAVQQFHLQPENDQVEIGGYPIVNIYANLQLKRTRLFAMYSHVNQGMGTRNSFLVPHYPINPSLLKIGVSWNFYD
;
A
#
# COMPACT_ATOMS: atom_id res chain seq x y z
N LEU A 1 27.56 -7.34 35.29
CA LEU A 1 27.34 -5.98 34.84
C LEU A 1 28.43 -5.67 33.82
N ALA A 2 28.11 -5.55 32.54
CA ALA A 2 29.06 -5.16 31.51
C ALA A 2 29.66 -3.78 31.86
N PRO A 3 30.98 -3.57 31.65
CA PRO A 3 31.56 -2.25 31.79
C PRO A 3 30.86 -1.25 30.89
N ASP A 4 30.61 -0.03 31.31
CA ASP A 4 29.85 1.02 30.59
C ASP A 4 30.32 1.34 29.16
N SER A 5 31.48 0.84 28.76
CA SER A 5 32.05 1.00 27.42
C SER A 5 31.56 -0.01 26.38
N LEU A 6 30.76 -1.01 26.75
CA LEU A 6 30.24 -2.05 25.86
C LEU A 6 28.72 -1.98 25.82
N SER A 7 28.19 -1.05 25.03
CA SER A 7 26.78 -1.00 24.75
C SER A 7 26.33 -2.28 24.00
N ALA A 8 25.08 -2.65 24.16
CA ALA A 8 24.48 -3.79 23.43
C ALA A 8 24.72 -3.70 21.91
N GLU A 9 24.84 -2.48 21.35
CA GLU A 9 25.20 -2.22 19.95
C GLU A 9 26.64 -2.62 19.61
N ARG A 10 27.61 -2.39 20.51
CA ARG A 10 28.99 -2.83 20.29
C ARG A 10 29.14 -4.34 20.38
N LEU A 11 28.39 -4.98 21.26
CA LEU A 11 28.29 -6.44 21.30
C LEU A 11 27.59 -7.01 20.04
N ALA A 12 26.55 -6.35 19.56
CA ALA A 12 25.92 -6.69 18.30
C ALA A 12 26.86 -6.47 17.10
N MET A 13 27.72 -5.44 17.12
CA MET A 13 28.75 -5.21 16.10
C MET A 13 29.95 -6.17 16.18
N LYS A 14 30.34 -6.61 17.37
CA LYS A 14 31.32 -7.71 17.52
C LYS A 14 30.76 -9.07 17.17
N LYS A 15 29.47 -9.18 16.91
CA LYS A 15 28.75 -10.39 16.49
C LYS A 15 28.91 -10.82 15.04
N SER A 16 29.90 -10.37 14.35
CA SER A 16 30.49 -11.24 13.33
C SER A 16 31.19 -12.47 13.94
N LEU A 17 31.30 -12.54 15.24
CA LEU A 17 31.67 -13.75 15.96
C LEU A 17 30.46 -14.70 15.95
N SER A 18 30.60 -15.83 15.25
CA SER A 18 29.61 -16.90 15.26
C SER A 18 29.32 -17.34 16.70
N LEU A 19 28.13 -17.84 16.97
CA LEU A 19 27.81 -18.49 18.27
C LEU A 19 28.86 -19.54 18.67
N ASP A 20 29.52 -20.15 17.69
CA ASP A 20 30.64 -21.09 17.90
C ASP A 20 31.86 -20.45 18.54
N SER A 21 32.15 -19.17 18.24
CA SER A 21 33.27 -18.48 18.91
C SER A 21 32.92 -18.10 20.36
N LEU A 22 31.63 -17.94 20.65
CA LEU A 22 31.15 -17.71 22.02
C LEU A 22 31.10 -19.02 22.83
N ASN A 23 30.87 -20.15 22.17
CA ASN A 23 30.85 -21.47 22.80
C ASN A 23 32.25 -22.11 22.87
N ASN A 24 33.26 -21.52 22.28
CA ASN A 24 34.62 -22.05 22.33
C ASN A 24 35.27 -21.59 23.63
N ALA A 25 35.19 -22.43 24.65
CA ALA A 25 35.73 -22.16 25.99
C ALA A 25 37.22 -21.77 26.00
N THR A 26 37.98 -22.17 25.00
CA THR A 26 39.41 -21.84 24.83
C THR A 26 39.63 -20.38 24.41
N ALA A 27 38.74 -19.85 23.52
CA ALA A 27 38.78 -18.46 23.09
C ALA A 27 38.32 -17.49 24.21
N LEU A 28 37.43 -17.95 25.09
CA LEU A 28 36.98 -17.19 26.27
C LEU A 28 38.02 -17.14 27.40
N ALA A 29 38.88 -18.14 27.50
CA ALA A 29 39.91 -18.22 28.55
C ALA A 29 41.11 -17.30 28.29
N GLU A 30 41.35 -16.86 27.03
CA GLU A 30 42.50 -16.00 26.67
C GLU A 30 42.21 -14.50 26.83
N ASP A 31 40.92 -14.09 26.95
CA ASP A 31 40.56 -12.67 27.05
C ASP A 31 39.82 -12.39 28.37
N THR A 32 40.57 -12.00 29.38
CA THR A 32 40.08 -11.71 30.76
C THR A 32 39.12 -10.51 30.82
N ASN A 33 38.83 -9.84 29.70
CA ASN A 33 37.92 -8.71 29.63
C ASN A 33 36.51 -9.08 29.15
N TYR A 34 36.21 -10.35 28.88
CA TYR A 34 34.87 -10.76 28.52
C TYR A 34 33.99 -10.99 29.76
N VAL A 35 32.89 -10.31 29.80
CA VAL A 35 31.81 -10.57 30.73
C VAL A 35 30.77 -11.45 30.01
N GLU A 36 30.40 -12.54 30.63
CA GLU A 36 29.28 -13.36 30.09
C GLU A 36 28.04 -12.52 30.05
N GLU A 37 27.54 -12.30 28.83
CA GLU A 37 26.26 -11.61 28.59
C GLU A 37 25.25 -12.60 28.06
N PHE A 38 24.09 -12.65 28.68
CA PHE A 38 22.97 -13.47 28.20
C PHE A 38 22.41 -12.85 26.91
N VAL A 39 22.57 -13.56 25.80
CA VAL A 39 21.97 -13.19 24.52
C VAL A 39 20.78 -14.09 24.24
N PRO A 40 19.55 -13.56 24.31
CA PRO A 40 18.38 -14.37 24.00
C PRO A 40 18.39 -14.76 22.54
N VAL A 41 18.23 -16.04 22.25
CA VAL A 41 18.13 -16.60 20.89
C VAL A 41 16.70 -16.96 20.50
N THR A 42 15.81 -17.02 21.47
CA THR A 42 14.39 -17.36 21.27
C THR A 42 13.50 -16.30 21.89
N SER A 43 12.44 -15.94 21.18
CA SER A 43 11.44 -14.99 21.64
C SER A 43 10.05 -15.58 21.45
N PHE A 44 9.19 -15.42 22.45
CA PHE A 44 7.76 -15.73 22.36
C PHE A 44 7.02 -14.43 22.04
N ILE A 45 6.12 -14.51 21.07
CA ILE A 45 5.39 -13.35 20.56
C ILE A 45 3.89 -13.64 20.73
N HIS A 46 3.19 -12.71 21.36
CA HIS A 46 1.73 -12.71 21.36
C HIS A 46 1.25 -11.34 20.89
N THR A 47 0.39 -11.34 19.87
CA THR A 47 -0.26 -10.13 19.39
C THR A 47 -1.77 -10.31 19.54
N PHE A 48 -2.38 -9.39 20.26
CA PHE A 48 -3.82 -9.28 20.39
C PHE A 48 -4.31 -8.02 19.72
N LYS A 49 -5.28 -8.13 18.81
CA LYS A 49 -5.84 -7.00 18.06
C LYS A 49 -7.37 -7.06 18.11
N VAL A 50 -7.98 -5.95 18.48
CA VAL A 50 -9.43 -5.73 18.39
C VAL A 50 -9.68 -4.56 17.46
N GLU A 51 -10.58 -4.76 16.51
CA GLU A 51 -10.96 -3.73 15.55
C GLU A 51 -12.49 -3.66 15.47
N ARG A 52 -13.00 -2.44 15.43
CA ARG A 52 -14.39 -2.19 15.11
C ARG A 52 -14.45 -1.12 14.03
N SER A 53 -15.14 -1.42 12.95
CA SER A 53 -15.38 -0.48 11.87
C SER A 53 -16.87 -0.34 11.62
N ARG A 54 -17.28 0.82 11.13
CA ARG A 54 -18.64 1.10 10.71
C ARG A 54 -18.60 1.87 9.40
N HIS A 55 -19.28 1.35 8.40
CA HIS A 55 -19.59 2.08 7.19
C HIS A 55 -21.00 2.67 7.32
N ARG A 56 -21.18 3.92 6.93
CA ARG A 56 -22.47 4.57 6.84
C ARG A 56 -22.55 5.35 5.53
N PHE A 57 -23.59 5.10 4.78
CA PHE A 57 -24.02 5.95 3.69
C PHE A 57 -25.29 6.68 4.10
N GLN A 58 -25.34 7.97 3.83
CA GLN A 58 -26.52 8.79 4.11
C GLN A 58 -26.71 9.79 2.98
N SER A 59 -27.88 9.75 2.36
CA SER A 59 -28.32 10.70 1.33
C SER A 59 -29.63 11.31 1.74
N TYR A 60 -29.74 12.61 1.65
CA TYR A 60 -30.95 13.37 1.99
C TYR A 60 -31.78 13.69 0.76
N SER A 61 -31.19 13.64 -0.41
CA SER A 61 -31.85 13.88 -1.70
C SER A 61 -31.07 13.14 -2.77
N GLU A 62 -31.73 12.29 -3.50
CA GLU A 62 -31.15 11.53 -4.59
C GLU A 62 -31.82 11.97 -5.90
N PRO A 63 -31.01 12.25 -6.96
CA PRO A 63 -31.55 12.48 -8.29
C PRO A 63 -32.37 11.28 -8.74
N GLU A 64 -33.47 11.54 -9.41
CA GLU A 64 -34.30 10.49 -9.99
C GLU A 64 -33.48 9.65 -10.97
N GLY A 65 -33.55 8.32 -10.84
CA GLY A 65 -32.80 7.39 -11.67
C GLY A 65 -31.32 7.22 -11.32
N MET A 66 -30.82 7.82 -10.22
CA MET A 66 -29.42 7.68 -9.80
C MET A 66 -29.07 6.23 -9.43
N TYR A 67 -29.99 5.49 -8.85
CA TYR A 67 -29.84 4.09 -8.51
C TYR A 67 -30.92 3.25 -9.20
N GLU A 68 -30.54 2.12 -9.75
CA GLU A 68 -31.46 1.21 -10.48
C GLU A 68 -32.49 0.58 -9.52
N ASN A 69 -32.10 0.27 -8.30
CA ASN A 69 -32.90 -0.47 -7.34
C ASN A 69 -33.04 0.23 -6.00
N THR A 70 -34.16 -0.04 -5.33
CA THR A 70 -34.41 0.32 -3.93
C THR A 70 -34.96 -0.91 -3.22
N TYR A 71 -34.17 -1.50 -2.32
CA TYR A 71 -34.51 -2.78 -1.67
C TYR A 71 -35.29 -2.57 -0.36
N PHE A 72 -34.93 -1.60 0.45
CA PHE A 72 -35.47 -1.50 1.81
C PHE A 72 -36.45 -0.34 2.01
N ASN A 73 -36.08 0.86 1.71
CA ASN A 73 -36.92 2.05 1.97
C ASN A 73 -37.60 2.56 0.71
N LYS A 74 -38.52 1.78 0.17
CA LYS A 74 -39.19 2.07 -1.12
C LYS A 74 -40.04 3.35 -1.14
N ASN A 75 -40.46 3.84 0.01
CA ASN A 75 -41.35 5.03 0.14
C ASN A 75 -40.61 6.25 0.72
N GLY A 76 -39.30 6.15 0.96
CA GLY A 76 -38.54 7.24 1.56
C GLY A 76 -37.65 7.94 0.54
N SER A 77 -37.54 9.27 0.69
CA SER A 77 -36.59 10.10 -0.10
C SER A 77 -35.19 10.14 0.49
N VAL A 78 -34.94 9.42 1.58
CA VAL A 78 -33.68 9.47 2.33
C VAL A 78 -33.11 8.06 2.47
N SER A 79 -31.90 7.85 1.99
CA SER A 79 -31.16 6.60 2.21
C SER A 79 -30.31 6.70 3.46
N ARG A 80 -30.38 5.67 4.29
CA ARG A 80 -29.56 5.54 5.51
C ARG A 80 -29.08 4.10 5.66
N ASP A 81 -27.91 3.83 5.14
CA ASP A 81 -27.29 2.52 5.21
C ASP A 81 -26.21 2.48 6.29
N SER A 82 -26.14 1.37 7.00
CA SER A 82 -25.11 1.18 8.02
C SER A 82 -24.71 -0.28 8.11
N THR A 83 -23.44 -0.55 7.90
CA THR A 83 -22.83 -1.85 8.16
C THR A 83 -21.79 -1.73 9.27
N THR A 84 -21.65 -2.76 10.09
CA THR A 84 -20.60 -2.80 11.10
C THR A 84 -19.79 -4.08 10.98
N ALA A 85 -18.49 -3.98 11.23
CA ALA A 85 -17.61 -5.12 11.39
C ALA A 85 -16.89 -5.05 12.73
N PHE A 86 -16.79 -6.18 13.39
CA PHE A 86 -16.04 -6.38 14.63
C PHE A 86 -15.11 -7.56 14.46
N ASN A 87 -13.82 -7.34 14.68
CA ASN A 87 -12.78 -8.35 14.50
C ASN A 87 -11.97 -8.49 15.77
N ILE A 88 -11.66 -9.74 16.13
CA ILE A 88 -10.67 -10.09 17.15
C ILE A 88 -9.63 -10.97 16.48
N LYS A 89 -8.36 -10.60 16.60
CA LYS A 89 -7.24 -11.38 16.06
C LYS A 89 -6.23 -11.66 17.16
N ASN A 90 -5.84 -12.92 17.28
CA ASN A 90 -4.77 -13.40 18.15
C ASN A 90 -3.69 -14.05 17.29
N ILE A 91 -2.44 -13.72 17.55
CA ILE A 91 -1.29 -14.35 16.92
C ILE A 91 -0.35 -14.81 18.04
N PHE A 92 0.00 -16.09 18.03
CA PHE A 92 1.01 -16.68 18.90
C PHE A 92 2.16 -17.15 18.04
N GLY A 93 3.37 -16.71 18.36
CA GLY A 93 4.55 -17.04 17.58
C GLY A 93 5.76 -17.33 18.45
N ILE A 94 6.68 -18.10 17.87
CA ILE A 94 8.01 -18.36 18.39
C ILE A 94 9.00 -17.89 17.34
N ALA A 95 9.91 -17.02 17.74
CA ALA A 95 10.97 -16.51 16.87
C ALA A 95 12.32 -16.97 17.38
N LEU A 96 13.10 -17.55 16.49
CA LEU A 96 14.54 -17.79 16.64
C LEU A 96 15.25 -16.63 15.98
N LEU A 97 16.02 -15.89 16.77
CA LEU A 97 16.71 -14.69 16.31
C LEU A 97 17.84 -15.01 15.34
N GLU A 98 18.26 -14.06 14.52
CA GLU A 98 19.39 -14.22 13.62
C GLU A 98 20.65 -14.62 14.41
N GLY A 99 21.37 -15.64 13.90
CA GLY A 99 22.55 -16.19 14.58
C GLY A 99 22.25 -17.32 15.56
N PHE A 100 21.00 -17.77 15.69
CA PHE A 100 20.66 -18.98 16.47
C PHE A 100 21.37 -20.24 15.94
N ASN A 101 21.75 -20.23 14.66
CA ASN A 101 22.48 -21.32 14.00
C ASN A 101 23.60 -20.75 13.12
N LYS A 102 24.79 -21.39 13.18
CA LYS A 102 25.97 -20.96 12.40
C LYS A 102 25.81 -21.08 10.89
N TYR A 103 24.93 -21.97 10.42
CA TYR A 103 24.72 -22.23 9.00
C TYR A 103 23.63 -21.32 8.41
N ALA A 104 22.53 -21.14 9.14
CA ALA A 104 21.42 -20.30 8.70
C ALA A 104 21.58 -18.89 9.31
N LYS A 105 22.35 -18.01 8.69
CA LYS A 105 22.53 -16.61 9.12
C LYS A 105 21.22 -15.79 8.95
N ALA A 106 20.11 -16.34 9.39
CA ALA A 106 18.76 -15.78 9.28
C ALA A 106 17.97 -16.11 10.54
N GLY A 107 17.02 -15.27 10.90
CA GLY A 107 16.02 -15.56 11.93
C GLY A 107 14.87 -16.38 11.35
N LEU A 108 14.29 -17.23 12.17
CA LEU A 108 13.12 -18.05 11.82
C LEU A 108 11.98 -17.75 12.79
N THR A 109 10.81 -17.42 12.27
CA THR A 109 9.59 -17.26 13.06
C THR A 109 8.55 -18.28 12.60
N ALA A 110 7.89 -18.93 13.54
CA ALA A 110 6.70 -19.73 13.28
C ALA A 110 5.54 -19.18 14.11
N TYR A 111 4.33 -19.16 13.55
CA TYR A 111 3.18 -18.62 14.24
C TYR A 111 1.88 -19.32 13.87
N ILE A 112 0.91 -19.20 14.76
CA ILE A 112 -0.49 -19.49 14.51
C ILE A 112 -1.30 -18.21 14.71
N SER A 113 -2.22 -17.94 13.81
CA SER A 113 -3.10 -16.78 13.86
C SER A 113 -4.55 -17.23 13.84
N HIS A 114 -5.33 -16.78 14.80
CA HIS A 114 -6.78 -16.95 14.85
C HIS A 114 -7.45 -15.59 14.71
N LYS A 115 -8.41 -15.48 13.79
CA LYS A 115 -9.23 -14.29 13.60
C LYS A 115 -10.70 -14.67 13.65
N PHE A 116 -11.44 -14.03 14.54
CA PHE A 116 -12.89 -14.04 14.60
C PHE A 116 -13.42 -12.72 14.04
N SER A 117 -14.35 -12.80 13.11
CA SER A 117 -15.01 -11.63 12.49
C SER A 117 -16.52 -11.75 12.64
N ARG A 118 -17.16 -10.63 12.99
CA ARG A 118 -18.60 -10.49 13.01
C ARG A 118 -18.99 -9.28 12.16
N TYR A 119 -19.93 -9.51 11.27
CA TYR A 119 -20.49 -8.49 10.39
C TYR A 119 -21.99 -8.37 10.65
N ASP A 120 -22.45 -7.15 10.85
CA ASP A 120 -23.87 -6.83 10.99
C ASP A 120 -24.28 -6.00 9.77
N LEU A 121 -25.13 -6.53 8.91
CA LEU A 121 -25.70 -5.91 7.71
C LEU A 121 -27.15 -5.52 7.96
N MET A 122 -27.70 -4.60 7.14
CA MET A 122 -29.13 -4.26 7.21
C MET A 122 -29.99 -5.43 6.76
N ASN A 123 -31.10 -5.67 7.46
CA ASN A 123 -32.14 -6.57 7.01
C ASN A 123 -33.23 -5.83 6.21
N ALA A 124 -34.03 -6.56 5.45
CA ALA A 124 -35.12 -6.05 4.62
C ALA A 124 -36.18 -5.24 5.39
N ASP A 125 -36.33 -5.46 6.70
CA ASP A 125 -37.23 -4.71 7.56
C ASP A 125 -36.67 -3.32 7.95
N SER A 126 -35.41 -3.02 7.64
CA SER A 126 -34.65 -1.82 8.02
C SER A 126 -34.54 -1.57 9.55
N MET A 127 -35.03 -2.50 10.38
CA MET A 127 -35.02 -2.40 11.83
C MET A 127 -34.09 -3.42 12.48
N THR A 128 -33.96 -4.59 11.87
CA THR A 128 -33.09 -5.67 12.35
C THR A 128 -31.82 -5.73 11.52
N VAL A 129 -30.88 -6.54 11.96
CA VAL A 129 -29.60 -6.76 11.28
C VAL A 129 -29.41 -8.24 10.98
N ASP A 130 -28.94 -8.54 9.77
CA ASP A 130 -28.43 -9.85 9.41
C ASP A 130 -27.00 -9.96 9.93
N ARG A 131 -26.77 -10.99 10.75
CA ARG A 131 -25.48 -11.21 11.40
C ARG A 131 -24.75 -12.38 10.77
N PHE A 132 -23.54 -12.07 10.32
CA PHE A 132 -22.61 -13.05 9.77
C PHE A 132 -21.39 -13.17 10.69
N THR A 133 -20.89 -14.40 10.85
CA THR A 133 -19.67 -14.67 11.61
C THR A 133 -18.74 -15.53 10.79
N GLU A 134 -17.46 -15.22 10.85
CA GLU A 134 -16.41 -15.98 10.18
C GLU A 134 -15.26 -16.23 11.13
N GLN A 135 -14.66 -17.39 11.03
CA GLN A 135 -13.43 -17.73 11.74
C GLN A 135 -12.36 -18.09 10.72
N GLU A 136 -11.16 -17.66 10.99
CA GLU A 136 -10.01 -17.92 10.13
C GLU A 136 -8.84 -18.36 11.03
N ILE A 137 -8.25 -19.51 10.73
CA ILE A 137 -7.02 -19.96 11.38
C ILE A 137 -5.96 -20.15 10.30
N PHE A 138 -4.82 -19.48 10.49
CA PHE A 138 -3.65 -19.61 9.66
C PHE A 138 -2.48 -20.12 10.47
N VAL A 139 -1.67 -20.97 9.86
CA VAL A 139 -0.34 -21.34 10.34
C VAL A 139 0.67 -20.78 9.36
N GLY A 140 1.70 -20.13 9.86
CA GLY A 140 2.67 -19.47 9.03
C GLY A 140 4.05 -19.38 9.65
N GLY A 141 4.99 -18.86 8.86
CA GLY A 141 6.35 -18.63 9.30
C GLY A 141 7.05 -17.59 8.43
N GLU A 142 8.14 -17.06 8.95
CA GLU A 142 9.03 -16.13 8.29
C GLU A 142 10.47 -16.59 8.43
N LEU A 143 11.21 -16.56 7.35
CA LEU A 143 12.67 -16.67 7.32
C LEU A 143 13.23 -15.32 6.90
N ALA A 144 13.97 -14.63 7.77
CA ALA A 144 14.47 -13.30 7.49
C ALA A 144 15.93 -13.13 7.90
N LYS A 145 16.70 -12.50 7.01
CA LYS A 145 18.02 -11.98 7.29
C LYS A 145 18.00 -10.47 7.20
N ARG A 146 18.05 -9.80 8.35
CA ARG A 146 17.98 -8.33 8.48
C ARG A 146 19.32 -7.70 8.81
N GLN A 147 20.28 -8.50 9.30
CA GLN A 147 21.63 -8.04 9.65
C GLN A 147 22.59 -8.14 8.47
N GLY A 148 23.61 -7.28 8.50
CA GLY A 148 24.62 -7.19 7.44
C GLY A 148 24.52 -5.91 6.65
N LYS A 149 25.40 -5.73 5.64
CA LYS A 149 25.44 -4.52 4.81
C LYS A 149 25.09 -4.76 3.35
N VAL A 150 25.17 -6.01 2.92
CA VAL A 150 25.12 -6.35 1.49
C VAL A 150 23.78 -6.97 1.11
N LEU A 151 23.35 -8.00 1.85
CA LEU A 151 22.15 -8.76 1.51
C LEU A 151 21.21 -8.86 2.70
N HIS A 152 19.99 -8.36 2.52
CA HIS A 152 18.87 -8.59 3.39
C HIS A 152 17.79 -9.34 2.60
N TYR A 153 17.08 -10.24 3.24
CA TYR A 153 15.92 -10.88 2.64
C TYR A 153 14.92 -11.31 3.69
N SER A 154 13.68 -11.41 3.29
CA SER A 154 12.62 -12.06 4.05
C SER A 154 11.74 -12.88 3.13
N ILE A 155 11.37 -14.05 3.59
CA ILE A 155 10.37 -14.90 2.95
C ILE A 155 9.39 -15.26 4.05
N ASP A 156 8.15 -14.88 3.90
CA ASP A 156 7.06 -15.26 4.79
C ASP A 156 5.99 -16.02 4.05
N GLY A 157 5.34 -16.93 4.75
CA GLY A 157 4.26 -17.71 4.19
C GLY A 157 3.26 -18.14 5.26
N GLU A 158 1.99 -18.20 4.89
CA GLU A 158 0.93 -18.71 5.72
C GLU A 158 -0.08 -19.51 4.92
N ILE A 159 -0.67 -20.51 5.55
CA ILE A 159 -1.73 -21.34 5.00
C ILE A 159 -2.92 -21.40 5.95
N GLY A 160 -4.11 -21.24 5.40
CA GLY A 160 -5.36 -21.36 6.13
C GLY A 160 -5.77 -22.81 6.31
N ILE A 161 -6.07 -23.19 7.53
CA ILE A 161 -6.33 -24.58 7.91
C ILE A 161 -7.76 -24.84 8.39
N MET A 162 -8.56 -23.79 8.58
CA MET A 162 -9.91 -23.96 9.15
C MET A 162 -10.90 -22.95 8.59
N ASP A 163 -12.17 -23.38 8.42
CA ASP A 163 -13.35 -22.62 8.04
C ASP A 163 -13.11 -21.78 6.75
N LYS A 164 -13.39 -20.49 6.76
CA LYS A 164 -13.23 -19.62 5.59
C LYS A 164 -11.75 -19.48 5.14
N ALA A 165 -10.80 -19.76 6.03
CA ALA A 165 -9.39 -19.76 5.67
C ALA A 165 -8.96 -21.02 4.90
N LEU A 166 -9.73 -22.11 4.95
CA LEU A 166 -9.30 -23.40 4.36
C LEU A 166 -8.94 -23.28 2.88
N GLY A 167 -7.70 -23.68 2.55
CA GLY A 167 -7.16 -23.64 1.20
C GLY A 167 -6.74 -22.23 0.74
N GLN A 168 -6.82 -21.22 1.58
CA GLN A 168 -6.15 -19.95 1.35
C GLN A 168 -4.67 -20.08 1.70
N PHE A 169 -3.82 -19.40 0.94
CA PHE A 169 -2.42 -19.26 1.30
C PHE A 169 -1.85 -17.93 0.80
N ARG A 170 -0.79 -17.47 1.44
CA ARG A 170 -0.02 -16.30 1.05
C ARG A 170 1.46 -16.61 1.23
N VAL A 171 2.25 -16.28 0.25
CA VAL A 171 3.72 -16.34 0.32
C VAL A 171 4.26 -15.03 -0.23
N HIS A 172 5.11 -14.35 0.53
CA HIS A 172 5.78 -13.14 0.10
C HIS A 172 7.29 -13.32 0.23
N GLY A 173 8.00 -12.76 -0.72
CA GLY A 173 9.46 -12.72 -0.72
C GLY A 173 9.93 -11.30 -0.99
N ASN A 174 10.93 -10.86 -0.23
CA ASN A 174 11.61 -9.60 -0.42
C ASN A 174 13.11 -9.82 -0.30
N MET A 175 13.88 -9.25 -1.20
CA MET A 175 15.34 -9.28 -1.21
C MET A 175 15.86 -7.88 -1.48
N ASP A 176 16.83 -7.44 -0.71
CA ASP A 176 17.54 -6.17 -0.83
C ASP A 176 19.04 -6.45 -0.90
N LEU A 177 19.64 -6.12 -2.03
CA LEU A 177 21.05 -6.32 -2.32
C LEU A 177 21.74 -4.97 -2.52
N ASN A 178 22.67 -4.65 -1.63
CA ASN A 178 23.48 -3.44 -1.69
C ASN A 178 24.88 -3.76 -2.15
N PHE A 179 25.32 -3.16 -3.23
CA PHE A 179 26.67 -3.36 -3.76
C PHE A 179 27.25 -2.06 -4.32
N ARG A 180 28.57 -2.05 -4.53
CA ARG A 180 29.26 -0.92 -5.13
C ARG A 180 29.55 -1.18 -6.59
N LEU A 181 29.17 -0.23 -7.44
CA LEU A 181 29.53 -0.18 -8.86
C LEU A 181 30.48 1.02 -9.07
N GLY A 182 31.79 0.75 -9.04
CA GLY A 182 32.80 1.82 -9.02
C GLY A 182 32.71 2.67 -7.74
N LYS A 183 32.35 3.94 -7.88
CA LYS A 183 32.20 4.88 -6.75
C LYS A 183 30.76 5.00 -6.25
N ASP A 184 29.81 4.36 -6.93
CA ASP A 184 28.39 4.47 -6.66
C ASP A 184 27.89 3.28 -5.85
N THR A 185 26.98 3.54 -4.91
CA THR A 185 26.24 2.49 -4.23
C THR A 185 24.98 2.22 -5.04
N VAL A 186 24.78 0.97 -5.38
CA VAL A 186 23.60 0.47 -6.10
C VAL A 186 22.84 -0.43 -5.16
N ASN A 187 21.54 -0.19 -5.06
CA ASN A 187 20.61 -1.02 -4.33
C ASN A 187 19.66 -1.69 -5.31
N LEU A 188 19.65 -3.02 -5.30
CA LEU A 188 18.75 -3.86 -6.09
C LEU A 188 17.78 -4.53 -5.15
N ILE A 189 16.48 -4.29 -5.36
CA ILE A 189 15.42 -4.90 -4.59
C ILE A 189 14.61 -5.81 -5.51
N ALA A 190 14.35 -7.03 -5.06
CA ALA A 190 13.42 -7.94 -5.70
C ALA A 190 12.30 -8.27 -4.72
N ARG A 191 11.05 -8.18 -5.21
CA ARG A 191 9.86 -8.51 -4.44
C ARG A 191 8.99 -9.47 -5.22
N GLY A 192 8.36 -10.39 -4.53
CA GLY A 192 7.40 -11.28 -5.15
C GLY A 192 6.37 -11.77 -4.16
N PHE A 193 5.21 -12.12 -4.67
CA PHE A 193 4.21 -12.82 -3.89
C PHE A 193 3.43 -13.81 -4.73
N VAL A 194 2.92 -14.82 -4.04
CA VAL A 194 1.90 -15.75 -4.55
C VAL A 194 0.81 -15.83 -3.49
N THR A 195 -0.42 -15.54 -3.86
CA THR A 195 -1.55 -15.59 -2.96
C THR A 195 -2.73 -16.32 -3.58
N ASN A 196 -3.47 -17.05 -2.78
CA ASN A 196 -4.76 -17.66 -3.13
C ASN A 196 -5.74 -17.34 -2.01
N THR A 197 -6.57 -16.33 -2.20
CA THR A 197 -7.38 -15.77 -1.11
C THR A 197 -8.84 -15.59 -1.53
N LEU A 198 -9.73 -15.87 -0.60
CA LEU A 198 -11.15 -15.58 -0.81
C LEU A 198 -11.36 -14.05 -0.89
N PRO A 199 -12.23 -13.55 -1.79
CA PRO A 199 -12.62 -12.15 -1.80
C PRO A 199 -13.13 -11.69 -0.43
N SER A 200 -12.94 -10.41 -0.13
CA SER A 200 -13.33 -9.84 1.16
C SER A 200 -14.82 -10.07 1.47
N PHE A 201 -15.19 -10.04 2.76
CA PHE A 201 -16.58 -10.25 3.17
C PHE A 201 -17.56 -9.35 2.40
N TYR A 202 -17.27 -8.06 2.25
CA TYR A 202 -18.15 -7.12 1.57
C TYR A 202 -18.23 -7.30 0.04
N MET A 203 -17.32 -8.03 -0.57
CA MET A 203 -17.47 -8.48 -1.97
C MET A 203 -18.44 -9.66 -2.07
N ARG A 204 -18.55 -10.45 -1.01
CA ARG A 204 -19.42 -11.62 -0.96
C ARG A 204 -20.82 -11.29 -0.45
N HIS A 205 -20.93 -10.41 0.57
CA HIS A 205 -22.18 -10.04 1.20
C HIS A 205 -22.25 -8.54 1.43
N TYR A 206 -23.33 -7.92 0.97
CA TYR A 206 -23.59 -6.51 1.25
C TYR A 206 -25.08 -6.22 1.13
N HIS A 207 -25.66 -5.61 2.17
CA HIS A 207 -27.06 -5.24 2.23
C HIS A 207 -27.19 -3.75 2.52
N SER A 208 -27.74 -3.02 1.58
CA SER A 208 -28.01 -1.58 1.69
C SER A 208 -29.27 -1.21 0.93
N ASN A 209 -29.70 0.04 1.06
CA ASN A 209 -30.94 0.49 0.43
C ASN A 209 -30.95 0.31 -1.10
N HIS A 210 -29.80 0.54 -1.76
CA HIS A 210 -29.71 0.51 -3.21
C HIS A 210 -28.89 -0.67 -3.76
N PHE A 211 -28.17 -1.38 -2.91
CA PHE A 211 -27.30 -2.49 -3.31
C PHE A 211 -27.50 -3.69 -2.40
N PHE A 212 -27.72 -4.82 -3.01
CA PHE A 212 -27.91 -6.07 -2.29
C PHE A 212 -27.25 -7.22 -3.05
N TRP A 213 -26.37 -7.95 -2.40
CA TRP A 213 -25.82 -9.18 -2.95
C TRP A 213 -25.37 -10.15 -1.86
N ASP A 214 -25.51 -11.45 -2.18
CA ASP A 214 -24.98 -12.58 -1.43
C ASP A 214 -24.30 -13.54 -2.41
N ASN A 215 -22.98 -13.48 -2.49
CA ASN A 215 -22.14 -14.20 -3.45
C ASN A 215 -21.32 -15.29 -2.75
N ASP A 216 -21.98 -16.29 -2.17
CA ASP A 216 -21.32 -17.38 -1.45
C ASP A 216 -20.42 -18.27 -2.31
N ASN A 217 -20.65 -18.28 -3.63
CA ASN A 217 -19.96 -19.15 -4.59
C ASN A 217 -18.72 -18.49 -5.23
N MET A 218 -18.26 -17.37 -4.72
CA MET A 218 -17.04 -16.75 -5.24
C MET A 218 -15.83 -17.65 -5.04
N GLU A 219 -15.08 -17.85 -6.10
CA GLU A 219 -13.82 -18.59 -6.09
C GLU A 219 -12.70 -17.78 -5.44
N LYS A 220 -11.67 -18.46 -4.98
CA LYS A 220 -10.46 -17.79 -4.49
C LYS A 220 -9.74 -17.09 -5.63
N GLU A 221 -9.32 -15.86 -5.38
CA GLU A 221 -8.49 -15.09 -6.29
C GLU A 221 -7.05 -15.54 -6.16
N PHE A 222 -6.49 -16.07 -7.25
CA PHE A 222 -5.08 -16.48 -7.30
C PHE A 222 -4.26 -15.38 -7.96
N ARG A 223 -3.29 -14.83 -7.22
CA ARG A 223 -2.43 -13.74 -7.67
C ARG A 223 -0.96 -14.11 -7.54
N THR A 224 -0.19 -13.77 -8.55
CA THR A 224 1.27 -13.86 -8.54
C THR A 224 1.86 -12.55 -9.02
N ARG A 225 2.88 -12.04 -8.34
CA ARG A 225 3.62 -10.86 -8.76
C ARG A 225 5.11 -11.06 -8.55
N VAL A 226 5.89 -10.58 -9.51
CA VAL A 226 7.34 -10.42 -9.39
C VAL A 226 7.69 -9.01 -9.81
N GLU A 227 8.50 -8.33 -9.00
CA GLU A 227 8.91 -6.95 -9.20
C GLU A 227 10.41 -6.81 -8.88
N GLY A 228 11.12 -6.10 -9.74
CA GLY A 228 12.50 -5.67 -9.52
C GLY A 228 12.58 -4.14 -9.42
N GLU A 229 13.44 -3.65 -8.53
CA GLU A 229 13.69 -2.23 -8.34
C GLU A 229 15.18 -1.97 -8.24
N LEU A 230 15.67 -1.01 -9.02
CA LEU A 230 17.06 -0.58 -9.05
C LEU A 230 17.16 0.87 -8.58
N ASN A 231 17.93 1.12 -7.51
CA ASN A 231 18.19 2.44 -6.99
C ASN A 231 19.67 2.81 -7.17
N ILE A 232 19.92 4.00 -7.73
CA ILE A 232 21.25 4.61 -7.86
C ILE A 232 21.15 6.03 -7.32
N ASP A 233 21.38 6.19 -6.02
CA ASP A 233 21.16 7.46 -5.30
C ASP A 233 21.94 8.63 -5.90
N ARG A 234 23.20 8.41 -6.28
CA ARG A 234 24.04 9.47 -6.85
C ARG A 234 23.49 10.01 -8.17
N TRP A 235 22.83 9.16 -8.95
CA TRP A 235 22.23 9.56 -10.23
C TRP A 235 20.81 10.07 -10.04
N GLY A 236 20.25 9.94 -8.83
CA GLY A 236 18.86 10.26 -8.56
C GLY A 236 17.89 9.38 -9.33
N THR A 237 18.30 8.13 -9.63
CA THR A 237 17.57 7.18 -10.48
C THR A 237 16.97 6.08 -9.63
N ASN A 238 15.66 5.83 -9.80
CA ASN A 238 14.96 4.65 -9.32
C ASN A 238 14.17 4.06 -10.50
N LEU A 239 14.47 2.83 -10.86
CA LEU A 239 13.75 2.08 -11.89
C LEU A 239 13.10 0.87 -11.26
N ARG A 240 11.79 0.74 -11.44
CA ARG A 240 10.99 -0.38 -10.95
C ARG A 240 10.21 -0.99 -12.10
N ALA A 241 10.25 -2.32 -12.23
CA ALA A 241 9.47 -3.05 -13.22
C ALA A 241 8.89 -4.33 -12.62
N GLY A 242 7.67 -4.68 -12.99
CA GLY A 242 6.98 -5.85 -12.46
C GLY A 242 5.95 -6.42 -13.41
N VAL A 243 5.68 -7.69 -13.17
CA VAL A 243 4.60 -8.44 -13.82
C VAL A 243 3.71 -9.06 -12.75
N GLU A 244 2.42 -8.97 -12.95
CA GLU A 244 1.40 -9.57 -12.09
C GLU A 244 0.42 -10.37 -12.93
N ASN A 245 0.02 -11.56 -12.43
CA ASN A 245 -1.05 -12.36 -12.99
C ASN A 245 -2.13 -12.55 -11.94
N VAL A 246 -3.39 -12.36 -12.34
CA VAL A 246 -4.56 -12.54 -11.48
C VAL A 246 -5.55 -13.45 -12.18
N LYS A 247 -5.91 -14.56 -11.54
CA LYS A 247 -6.99 -15.45 -11.94
C LYS A 247 -8.18 -15.26 -10.99
N ASN A 248 -9.39 -15.38 -11.48
CA ASN A 248 -10.63 -15.13 -10.75
C ASN A 248 -10.68 -13.70 -10.16
N TYR A 249 -10.23 -12.72 -10.95
CA TYR A 249 -10.20 -11.33 -10.53
C TYR A 249 -11.60 -10.84 -10.15
N THR A 250 -11.74 -10.31 -8.93
CA THR A 250 -12.99 -9.75 -8.43
C THR A 250 -13.04 -8.25 -8.68
N TYR A 251 -14.09 -7.80 -9.34
CA TYR A 251 -14.28 -6.40 -9.72
C TYR A 251 -15.75 -6.00 -9.58
N PHE A 252 -16.02 -4.71 -9.59
CA PHE A 252 -17.38 -4.19 -9.67
C PHE A 252 -17.76 -3.99 -11.15
N ASN A 253 -18.81 -4.66 -11.57
CA ASN A 253 -19.31 -4.58 -12.94
C ASN A 253 -20.01 -3.25 -13.25
N GLN A 254 -20.61 -3.11 -14.40
CA GLN A 254 -21.29 -1.89 -14.87
C GLN A 254 -22.47 -1.45 -13.99
N LYS A 255 -23.04 -2.36 -13.18
CA LYS A 255 -24.11 -2.11 -12.23
C LYS A 255 -23.62 -1.83 -10.82
N ALA A 256 -22.30 -1.64 -10.63
CA ALA A 256 -21.64 -1.51 -9.33
C ALA A 256 -21.92 -2.69 -8.37
N VAL A 257 -22.01 -3.92 -8.92
CA VAL A 257 -22.17 -5.17 -8.19
C VAL A 257 -20.91 -6.01 -8.39
N PRO A 258 -20.41 -6.71 -7.36
CA PRO A 258 -19.24 -7.56 -7.47
C PRO A 258 -19.44 -8.72 -8.44
N GLU A 259 -18.45 -8.93 -9.29
CA GLU A 259 -18.39 -10.00 -10.27
C GLU A 259 -16.98 -10.57 -10.35
N GLN A 260 -16.82 -11.83 -10.77
CA GLN A 260 -15.50 -12.44 -10.96
C GLN A 260 -15.26 -12.78 -12.42
N TYR A 261 -14.10 -12.39 -12.92
CA TYR A 261 -13.58 -12.80 -14.21
C TYR A 261 -12.81 -14.11 -14.07
N SER A 262 -13.36 -15.21 -14.58
CA SER A 262 -12.77 -16.55 -14.46
C SER A 262 -11.46 -16.75 -15.26
N GLY A 263 -11.15 -15.83 -16.18
CA GLY A 263 -9.91 -15.84 -16.95
C GLY A 263 -8.70 -15.36 -16.15
N ASN A 264 -7.57 -15.28 -16.84
CA ASN A 264 -6.33 -14.75 -16.30
C ASN A 264 -6.07 -13.35 -16.84
N ILE A 265 -5.79 -12.38 -15.96
CA ILE A 265 -5.38 -11.03 -16.33
C ILE A 265 -3.91 -10.88 -16.02
N GLN A 266 -3.12 -10.49 -17.01
CA GLN A 266 -1.72 -10.13 -16.84
C GLN A 266 -1.57 -8.62 -16.82
N ILE A 267 -0.81 -8.10 -15.86
CA ILE A 267 -0.51 -6.69 -15.71
C ILE A 267 1.00 -6.52 -15.79
N LEU A 268 1.44 -5.68 -16.71
CA LEU A 268 2.83 -5.24 -16.82
C LEU A 268 2.93 -3.81 -16.31
N SER A 269 3.98 -3.49 -15.56
CA SER A 269 4.24 -2.15 -15.08
C SER A 269 5.73 -1.83 -15.06
N ALA A 270 6.09 -0.60 -15.42
CA ALA A 270 7.42 -0.06 -15.30
C ALA A 270 7.34 1.40 -14.85
N THR A 271 8.07 1.75 -13.80
CA THR A 271 8.15 3.11 -13.25
C THR A 271 9.58 3.57 -13.21
N LEU A 272 9.86 4.72 -13.80
CA LEU A 272 11.14 5.42 -13.72
C LEU A 272 10.96 6.70 -12.91
N LYS A 273 11.70 6.84 -11.82
CA LYS A 273 11.91 8.12 -11.14
C LYS A 273 13.30 8.62 -11.46
N GLN A 274 13.38 9.85 -11.94
CA GLN A 274 14.64 10.48 -12.29
C GLN A 274 14.67 11.91 -11.80
N ASN A 275 15.62 12.20 -10.91
CA ASN A 275 15.82 13.52 -10.35
C ASN A 275 17.10 14.16 -10.91
N PHE A 276 16.94 15.36 -11.45
CA PHE A 276 18.06 16.15 -11.95
C PHE A 276 18.30 17.35 -11.04
N ARG A 277 19.57 17.66 -10.80
CA ARG A 277 19.96 18.81 -9.98
C ARG A 277 21.09 19.58 -10.67
N ALA A 278 20.86 20.86 -10.92
CA ALA A 278 21.83 21.77 -11.54
C ALA A 278 21.87 23.09 -10.76
N GLY A 279 22.77 23.19 -9.78
CA GLY A 279 22.84 24.34 -8.89
C GLY A 279 21.57 24.50 -8.06
N ILE A 280 20.85 25.61 -8.29
CA ILE A 280 19.57 25.89 -7.62
C ILE A 280 18.37 25.25 -8.32
N PHE A 281 18.53 24.74 -9.52
CA PHE A 281 17.47 24.14 -10.32
C PHE A 281 17.34 22.65 -10.03
N HIS A 282 16.13 22.20 -9.81
CA HIS A 282 15.76 20.81 -9.54
C HIS A 282 14.62 20.41 -10.46
N LEU A 283 14.69 19.21 -10.98
CA LEU A 283 13.63 18.59 -11.78
C LEU A 283 13.45 17.16 -11.32
N ASP A 284 12.32 16.90 -10.66
CA ASP A 284 11.94 15.57 -10.20
C ASP A 284 10.87 15.01 -11.13
N ASN A 285 11.14 13.83 -11.71
CA ASN A 285 10.22 13.18 -12.63
C ASN A 285 9.87 11.77 -12.14
N GLU A 286 8.63 11.38 -12.37
CA GLU A 286 8.15 10.01 -12.23
C GLU A 286 7.29 9.67 -13.45
N VAL A 287 7.70 8.64 -14.18
CA VAL A 287 6.99 8.14 -15.36
C VAL A 287 6.63 6.69 -15.09
N THR A 288 5.35 6.36 -15.19
CA THR A 288 4.85 4.99 -15.08
C THR A 288 4.20 4.58 -16.37
N TRP A 289 4.68 3.49 -16.95
CA TRP A 289 4.02 2.75 -18.01
C TRP A 289 3.41 1.49 -17.44
N GLN A 290 2.18 1.19 -17.88
CA GLN A 290 1.47 -0.01 -17.47
C GLN A 290 0.52 -0.51 -18.55
N LYS A 291 0.26 -1.83 -18.54
CA LYS A 291 -0.65 -2.47 -19.49
C LYS A 291 -1.34 -3.65 -18.84
N SER A 292 -2.66 -3.71 -19.01
CA SER A 292 -3.50 -4.87 -18.70
C SER A 292 -3.70 -5.73 -19.95
N SER A 293 -3.71 -7.05 -19.80
CA SER A 293 -4.09 -7.95 -20.89
C SER A 293 -5.59 -7.96 -21.19
N ASN A 294 -6.39 -7.41 -20.27
CA ASN A 294 -7.83 -7.26 -20.42
C ASN A 294 -8.27 -5.87 -19.95
N GLU A 295 -8.26 -4.93 -20.88
CA GLU A 295 -8.60 -3.52 -20.60
C GLU A 295 -10.10 -3.31 -20.39
N THR A 296 -10.96 -4.27 -20.79
CA THR A 296 -12.39 -4.21 -20.53
C THR A 296 -12.73 -4.45 -19.07
N ILE A 297 -12.02 -5.36 -18.41
CA ILE A 297 -12.24 -5.71 -16.99
C ILE A 297 -11.36 -4.87 -16.07
N LEU A 298 -10.13 -4.58 -16.50
CA LEU A 298 -9.16 -3.78 -15.75
C LEU A 298 -8.59 -2.68 -16.65
N PRO A 299 -9.34 -1.59 -16.86
CA PRO A 299 -8.86 -0.44 -17.62
C PRO A 299 -7.80 0.33 -16.86
N LEU A 300 -6.66 0.58 -17.48
CA LEU A 300 -5.54 1.31 -16.91
C LEU A 300 -5.04 2.37 -17.88
N PRO A 301 -4.64 3.57 -17.43
CA PRO A 301 -3.94 4.52 -18.28
C PRO A 301 -2.57 3.94 -18.64
N GLN A 302 -2.23 3.89 -19.93
CA GLN A 302 -0.98 3.29 -20.38
C GLN A 302 0.26 4.05 -19.89
N LEU A 303 0.15 5.39 -19.78
CA LEU A 303 1.24 6.23 -19.31
C LEU A 303 0.71 7.22 -18.27
N SER A 304 1.43 7.36 -17.17
CA SER A 304 1.24 8.41 -16.15
C SER A 304 2.55 9.14 -15.94
N LEU A 305 2.49 10.46 -15.86
CA LEU A 305 3.64 11.34 -15.66
C LEU A 305 3.38 12.27 -14.47
N TYR A 306 4.33 12.36 -13.59
CA TYR A 306 4.50 13.45 -12.65
C TYR A 306 5.85 14.13 -12.91
N SER A 307 5.85 15.45 -13.04
CA SER A 307 7.06 16.24 -13.19
C SER A 307 6.99 17.49 -12.33
N ASN A 308 8.07 17.79 -11.60
CA ASN A 308 8.15 18.94 -10.70
C ASN A 308 9.45 19.69 -10.95
N LEU A 309 9.34 20.86 -11.58
CA LEU A 309 10.45 21.77 -11.82
C LEU A 309 10.44 22.86 -10.74
N TYR A 310 11.54 23.00 -10.02
CA TYR A 310 11.62 24.04 -8.98
C TYR A 310 13.02 24.60 -8.79
N ILE A 311 13.04 25.80 -8.25
CA ILE A 311 14.24 26.48 -7.76
C ILE A 311 14.27 26.33 -6.26
N LEU A 312 15.40 25.92 -5.70
CA LEU A 312 15.63 25.82 -4.27
C LEU A 312 16.88 26.62 -3.90
N THR A 313 16.69 27.66 -3.13
CA THR A 313 17.79 28.55 -2.73
C THR A 313 17.65 29.02 -1.29
N LYS A 314 18.77 29.48 -0.71
CA LYS A 314 18.81 30.06 0.64
C LYS A 314 19.15 31.54 0.55
N LEU A 315 18.27 32.39 1.03
CA LEU A 315 18.40 33.83 1.11
C LEU A 315 18.67 34.30 2.53
N ALA A 316 18.88 35.60 2.72
CA ALA A 316 19.09 36.26 4.02
C ALA A 316 20.17 35.57 4.87
N LYS A 317 21.39 35.42 4.34
CA LYS A 317 22.52 34.72 5.01
C LYS A 317 22.17 33.26 5.39
N LYS A 318 21.43 32.57 4.53
CA LYS A 318 20.98 31.17 4.67
C LYS A 318 19.88 30.93 5.72
N VAL A 319 19.25 31.98 6.23
CA VAL A 319 18.16 31.87 7.23
C VAL A 319 16.82 31.56 6.56
N LEU A 320 16.57 32.08 5.36
CA LEU A 320 15.36 31.87 4.60
C LEU A 320 15.62 30.87 3.45
N THR A 321 14.99 29.70 3.52
CA THR A 321 14.96 28.76 2.40
C THR A 321 13.74 29.06 1.52
N VAL A 322 13.98 29.26 0.23
CA VAL A 322 12.93 29.56 -0.76
C VAL A 322 12.87 28.45 -1.79
N GLN A 323 11.68 27.92 -2.01
CA GLN A 323 11.39 26.99 -3.06
C GLN A 323 10.23 27.54 -3.92
N LEU A 324 10.49 27.78 -5.18
CA LEU A 324 9.49 28.21 -6.17
C LEU A 324 9.43 27.15 -7.26
N GLY A 325 8.25 26.69 -7.60
CA GLY A 325 8.15 25.59 -8.56
C GLY A 325 6.80 25.48 -9.25
N ALA A 326 6.79 24.58 -10.22
CA ALA A 326 5.60 24.13 -10.90
C ALA A 326 5.61 22.61 -10.99
N ASP A 327 4.49 21.98 -10.69
CA ASP A 327 4.30 20.57 -10.91
C ASP A 327 3.23 20.31 -11.98
N VAL A 328 3.42 19.21 -12.69
CA VAL A 328 2.53 18.73 -13.75
C VAL A 328 2.18 17.28 -13.47
N ARG A 329 0.90 16.96 -13.55
CA ARG A 329 0.38 15.60 -13.57
C ARG A 329 -0.34 15.34 -14.87
N TYR A 330 -0.03 14.21 -15.48
CA TYR A 330 -0.61 13.81 -16.75
C TYR A 330 -0.79 12.31 -16.79
N PHE A 331 -1.87 11.85 -17.41
CA PHE A 331 -2.05 10.45 -17.77
C PHE A 331 -2.78 10.35 -19.13
N THR A 332 -2.48 9.27 -19.86
CA THR A 332 -3.11 8.99 -21.15
C THR A 332 -4.59 8.73 -21.00
N LYS A 333 -5.34 8.97 -22.05
CA LYS A 333 -6.78 8.70 -22.09
C LYS A 333 -7.06 7.22 -21.90
N TYR A 334 -8.11 6.93 -21.16
CA TYR A 334 -8.64 5.59 -20.95
C TYR A 334 -10.08 5.65 -20.44
N ASN A 335 -10.81 4.54 -20.55
CA ASN A 335 -12.15 4.39 -19.96
C ASN A 335 -12.03 4.11 -18.46
N ALA A 336 -11.80 5.16 -17.67
CA ALA A 336 -11.61 5.03 -16.24
C ALA A 336 -12.86 4.47 -15.56
N PRO A 337 -12.71 3.70 -14.47
CA PRO A 337 -13.85 3.26 -13.67
C PRO A 337 -14.66 4.45 -13.14
N ALA A 338 -15.98 4.35 -13.20
CA ALA A 338 -16.89 5.28 -12.55
C ALA A 338 -16.91 5.04 -11.03
N TYR A 339 -17.51 5.94 -10.28
CA TYR A 339 -17.58 5.85 -8.82
C TYR A 339 -19.03 5.88 -8.34
N THR A 340 -19.40 4.92 -7.49
CA THR A 340 -20.72 4.87 -6.84
C THR A 340 -20.60 5.21 -5.36
N PRO A 341 -21.15 6.37 -4.91
CA PRO A 341 -21.04 6.82 -3.52
C PRO A 341 -21.68 5.87 -2.50
N ALA A 342 -22.79 5.22 -2.85
CA ALA A 342 -23.51 4.34 -1.92
C ALA A 342 -22.69 3.13 -1.45
N VAL A 343 -21.86 2.59 -2.31
CA VAL A 343 -20.95 1.47 -1.97
C VAL A 343 -19.50 1.93 -1.77
N GLN A 344 -19.19 3.20 -2.09
CA GLN A 344 -17.84 3.79 -2.03
C GLN A 344 -16.82 2.98 -2.84
N GLN A 345 -17.24 2.49 -4.01
CA GLN A 345 -16.41 1.68 -4.88
C GLN A 345 -16.36 2.25 -6.30
N PHE A 346 -15.22 1.97 -6.95
CA PHE A 346 -15.07 2.16 -8.38
C PHE A 346 -15.62 0.92 -9.10
N HIS A 347 -16.33 1.15 -10.20
CA HIS A 347 -16.95 0.10 -11.03
C HIS A 347 -16.77 0.38 -12.51
N LEU A 348 -16.95 -0.60 -13.35
CA LEU A 348 -16.89 -0.40 -14.80
C LEU A 348 -18.00 0.55 -15.25
N GLN A 349 -17.68 1.41 -16.22
CA GLN A 349 -18.68 2.29 -16.81
C GLN A 349 -19.68 1.47 -17.65
N PRO A 350 -20.98 1.86 -17.71
CA PRO A 350 -21.95 1.28 -18.63
C PRO A 350 -21.48 1.42 -20.09
N GLU A 351 -21.66 0.39 -20.91
CA GLU A 351 -21.18 0.39 -22.31
C GLU A 351 -21.76 1.55 -23.15
N ASN A 352 -23.00 1.92 -22.86
CA ASN A 352 -23.72 2.95 -23.59
C ASN A 352 -23.39 4.39 -23.16
N ASP A 353 -22.62 4.57 -22.07
CA ASP A 353 -22.30 5.89 -21.48
C ASP A 353 -20.83 5.95 -21.06
N GLN A 354 -19.94 5.40 -21.89
CA GLN A 354 -18.50 5.43 -21.60
C GLN A 354 -17.90 6.80 -21.88
N VAL A 355 -17.22 7.34 -20.89
CA VAL A 355 -16.47 8.60 -20.99
C VAL A 355 -15.01 8.32 -20.79
N GLU A 356 -14.20 8.61 -21.81
CA GLU A 356 -12.74 8.60 -21.66
C GLU A 356 -12.28 9.84 -20.87
N ILE A 357 -11.48 9.63 -19.87
CA ILE A 357 -10.79 10.70 -19.14
C ILE A 357 -9.28 10.63 -19.34
N GLY A 358 -8.58 11.71 -19.07
CA GLY A 358 -7.13 11.84 -19.27
C GLY A 358 -6.77 12.59 -20.55
N GLY A 359 -5.49 12.58 -20.90
CA GLY A 359 -4.97 13.37 -22.00
C GLY A 359 -4.92 14.88 -21.71
N TYR A 360 -5.13 15.27 -20.45
CA TYR A 360 -5.12 16.65 -19.98
C TYR A 360 -4.08 16.81 -18.86
N PRO A 361 -3.07 17.69 -19.02
CA PRO A 361 -2.12 17.98 -17.96
C PRO A 361 -2.75 18.87 -16.89
N ILE A 362 -2.60 18.49 -15.62
CA ILE A 362 -2.99 19.31 -14.48
C ILE A 362 -1.73 20.00 -13.97
N VAL A 363 -1.69 21.34 -14.05
CA VAL A 363 -0.53 22.15 -13.70
C VAL A 363 -0.80 22.95 -12.44
N ASN A 364 0.12 22.91 -11.50
CA ASN A 364 0.12 23.75 -10.31
C ASN A 364 1.40 24.57 -10.25
N ILE A 365 1.31 25.79 -9.69
CA ILE A 365 2.48 26.60 -9.35
C ILE A 365 2.48 26.84 -7.83
N TYR A 366 3.66 26.87 -7.25
CA TYR A 366 3.76 27.01 -5.80
C TYR A 366 5.00 27.76 -5.34
N ALA A 367 4.89 28.31 -4.12
CA ALA A 367 5.99 28.92 -3.37
C ALA A 367 6.00 28.38 -1.95
N ASN A 368 7.15 27.91 -1.48
CA ASN A 368 7.41 27.53 -0.10
C ASN A 368 8.53 28.39 0.45
N LEU A 369 8.30 28.99 1.59
CA LEU A 369 9.25 29.85 2.31
C LEU A 369 9.47 29.27 3.69
N GLN A 370 10.66 28.78 3.99
CA GLN A 370 11.01 28.25 5.31
C GLN A 370 11.91 29.22 6.05
N LEU A 371 11.41 29.81 7.11
CA LEU A 371 12.13 30.69 8.02
C LEU A 371 12.28 30.01 9.38
N LYS A 372 13.46 29.45 9.66
CA LYS A 372 13.69 28.66 10.90
C LYS A 372 12.63 27.57 11.06
N ARG A 373 11.76 27.69 12.08
CA ARG A 373 10.70 26.74 12.44
C ARG A 373 9.37 26.98 11.71
N THR A 374 9.25 28.11 11.01
CA THR A 374 8.01 28.52 10.32
C THR A 374 8.15 28.26 8.84
N ARG A 375 7.16 27.59 8.26
CA ARG A 375 7.00 27.42 6.82
C ARG A 375 5.73 28.13 6.39
N LEU A 376 5.89 29.05 5.46
CA LEU A 376 4.79 29.69 4.72
C LEU A 376 4.70 29.01 3.36
N PHE A 377 3.50 28.71 2.90
CA PHE A 377 3.32 28.16 1.57
C PHE A 377 2.13 28.80 0.87
N ALA A 378 2.26 28.97 -0.42
CA ALA A 378 1.20 29.38 -1.32
C ALA A 378 1.22 28.45 -2.54
N MET A 379 0.05 28.02 -3.01
CA MET A 379 -0.12 27.20 -4.21
C MET A 379 -1.31 27.72 -5.00
N TYR A 380 -1.11 27.95 -6.27
CA TYR A 380 -2.19 28.16 -7.22
C TYR A 380 -2.36 26.87 -8.02
N SER A 381 -3.38 26.12 -7.67
CA SER A 381 -3.67 24.81 -8.26
C SER A 381 -4.46 24.97 -9.54
N HIS A 382 -4.24 24.05 -10.52
CA HIS A 382 -4.94 23.97 -11.80
C HIS A 382 -4.86 25.29 -12.58
N VAL A 383 -3.64 25.84 -12.69
CA VAL A 383 -3.44 27.16 -13.33
C VAL A 383 -3.84 27.18 -14.82
N ASN A 384 -3.86 26.03 -15.46
CA ASN A 384 -4.25 25.84 -16.84
C ASN A 384 -5.74 25.52 -17.04
N GLN A 385 -6.58 25.78 -16.03
CA GLN A 385 -8.03 25.62 -16.18
C GLN A 385 -8.56 26.36 -17.40
N GLY A 386 -9.36 25.65 -18.21
CA GLY A 386 -9.95 26.21 -19.44
C GLY A 386 -9.03 26.24 -20.65
N MET A 387 -7.76 25.82 -20.51
CA MET A 387 -6.84 25.66 -21.65
C MET A 387 -6.96 24.25 -22.24
N GLY A 388 -7.04 24.16 -23.55
CA GLY A 388 -7.12 22.87 -24.26
C GLY A 388 -8.50 22.20 -24.17
N THR A 389 -8.49 20.88 -24.05
CA THR A 389 -9.73 20.10 -23.93
C THR A 389 -10.34 20.28 -22.54
N ARG A 390 -11.67 20.25 -22.45
CA ARG A 390 -12.39 20.35 -21.16
C ARG A 390 -12.33 19.07 -20.32
N ASN A 391 -11.46 18.14 -20.64
CA ASN A 391 -11.35 16.82 -19.98
C ASN A 391 -10.53 16.89 -18.69
N SER A 392 -10.95 17.75 -17.77
CA SER A 392 -10.31 17.94 -16.46
C SER A 392 -10.97 17.05 -15.39
N PHE A 393 -10.93 15.74 -15.60
CA PHE A 393 -11.52 14.75 -14.71
C PHE A 393 -10.47 13.77 -14.19
N LEU A 394 -10.60 13.35 -12.93
CA LEU A 394 -9.88 12.22 -12.34
C LEU A 394 -10.78 10.99 -12.21
N VAL A 395 -12.08 11.20 -12.23
CA VAL A 395 -13.11 10.17 -12.20
C VAL A 395 -14.21 10.62 -13.18
N PRO A 396 -14.78 9.74 -14.00
CA PRO A 396 -15.92 10.08 -14.86
C PRO A 396 -17.01 10.80 -14.07
N HIS A 397 -17.56 11.85 -14.65
CA HIS A 397 -18.61 12.73 -14.07
C HIS A 397 -18.20 13.54 -12.81
N TYR A 398 -16.98 13.37 -12.28
CA TYR A 398 -16.48 14.15 -11.15
C TYR A 398 -15.32 15.06 -11.61
N PRO A 399 -15.61 16.31 -11.98
CA PRO A 399 -14.57 17.25 -12.39
C PRO A 399 -13.63 17.59 -11.24
N ILE A 400 -12.36 17.84 -11.57
CA ILE A 400 -11.43 18.38 -10.58
C ILE A 400 -11.84 19.81 -10.20
N ASN A 401 -11.44 20.23 -9.01
CA ASN A 401 -11.71 21.59 -8.54
C ASN A 401 -11.19 22.62 -9.56
N PRO A 402 -11.91 23.74 -9.72
CA PRO A 402 -11.42 24.87 -10.51
C PRO A 402 -10.09 25.39 -9.95
N SER A 403 -9.49 26.31 -10.66
CA SER A 403 -8.26 26.97 -10.20
C SER A 403 -8.49 27.62 -8.83
N LEU A 404 -7.60 27.35 -7.90
CA LEU A 404 -7.75 27.76 -6.51
C LEU A 404 -6.40 28.17 -5.90
N LEU A 405 -6.37 29.36 -5.29
CA LEU A 405 -5.27 29.79 -4.46
C LEU A 405 -5.39 29.21 -3.05
N LYS A 406 -4.36 28.48 -2.64
CA LYS A 406 -4.22 27.90 -1.28
C LYS A 406 -3.05 28.57 -0.59
N ILE A 407 -3.26 29.07 0.61
CA ILE A 407 -2.20 29.67 1.44
C ILE A 407 -2.24 29.00 2.81
N GLY A 408 -1.07 28.77 3.36
CA GLY A 408 -0.99 28.19 4.70
C GLY A 408 0.32 28.46 5.41
N VAL A 409 0.30 28.23 6.72
CA VAL A 409 1.42 28.37 7.62
C VAL A 409 1.57 27.07 8.42
N SER A 410 2.77 26.57 8.52
CA SER A 410 3.12 25.45 9.38
C SER A 410 4.23 25.88 10.33
N TRP A 411 4.06 25.59 11.59
CA TRP A 411 5.03 25.93 12.64
C TRP A 411 5.37 24.71 13.48
N ASN A 412 6.66 24.41 13.59
CA ASN A 412 7.17 23.35 14.45
C ASN A 412 7.42 23.91 15.84
N PHE A 413 6.68 23.42 16.85
CA PHE A 413 6.81 23.85 18.24
C PHE A 413 7.99 23.20 18.97
N TYR A 414 8.48 22.07 18.47
CA TYR A 414 9.57 21.29 19.07
C TYR A 414 10.86 21.41 18.24
N ASP A 415 12.01 21.29 18.92
CA ASP A 415 13.34 21.25 18.31
C ASP A 415 13.62 19.90 17.64
#